data_74e934d503cb30fcbc8a3984aad32eba
#
_entry.id   74e934d503cb30fcbc8a3984aad32eba
#
_cell.length_a   1.000
_cell.length_b   1.000
_cell.length_c   1.000
_cell.angle_alpha   90.00
_cell.angle_beta   90.00
_cell.angle_gamma   90.00
#
_symmetry.space_group_name_H-M   'P 1'
#
loop_
_entity.id
_entity.type
_entity.pdbx_description
1 polymer ?
#
loop_
_entity_poly.entity_id
_entity_poly.type
_entity_poly.pdbx_seq_one_letter_code
_entity_poly.pdbx_strand_id
1 'polypeptide(L)'
;MIGAFRIVGYVIASADGRIADASGHPASLKLDADHRFFAAGLNHVDAVVHGRHSHEGEPDSVRRRRLILTRRVASLAPDPENSMARLWNPAGASFEEACAALGLSSGTVAILGGPLVYTLFLKRGYDNFHLSRAVNVRIPDGLPVFIREAYGGEPEAALAASGLTPGPTLWLDDEVSVTDWERAG
;
A
#
# COMPACT_ATOMS: atom_id res chain seq x y z
N MET A 1 -0.24 -11.16 13.51
CA MET A 1 -1.57 -10.68 13.04
C MET A 1 -2.10 -9.69 14.05
N ILE A 2 -2.39 -8.48 13.64
CA ILE A 2 -2.94 -7.44 14.53
C ILE A 2 -4.47 -7.44 14.37
N GLY A 3 -5.19 -8.09 15.27
CA GLY A 3 -6.65 -8.29 15.18
C GLY A 3 -7.04 -9.42 14.21
N ALA A 4 -8.25 -9.31 13.63
CA ALA A 4 -8.81 -10.30 12.71
C ALA A 4 -8.28 -10.20 11.27
N PHE A 5 -7.54 -9.14 10.94
CA PHE A 5 -7.04 -8.88 9.60
C PHE A 5 -5.51 -8.91 9.55
N ARG A 6 -4.97 -9.57 8.53
CA ARG A 6 -3.56 -9.50 8.15
C ARG A 6 -3.37 -8.28 7.23
N ILE A 7 -2.47 -7.39 7.59
CA ILE A 7 -2.20 -6.15 6.85
C ILE A 7 -0.90 -6.29 6.08
N VAL A 8 -0.96 -6.21 4.76
CA VAL A 8 0.18 -6.39 3.87
C VAL A 8 0.38 -5.15 3.01
N GLY A 9 1.55 -4.51 3.09
CA GLY A 9 1.89 -3.36 2.24
C GLY A 9 2.56 -3.83 0.95
N TYR A 10 2.28 -3.15 -0.17
CA TYR A 10 2.97 -3.30 -1.43
C TYR A 10 3.37 -1.93 -1.97
N VAL A 11 4.64 -1.75 -2.27
CA VAL A 11 5.14 -0.52 -2.90
C VAL A 11 6.38 -0.79 -3.74
N ILE A 12 6.47 -0.12 -4.89
CA ILE A 12 7.74 0.07 -5.58
C ILE A 12 8.23 1.49 -5.32
N ALA A 13 9.50 1.61 -4.94
CA ALA A 13 10.17 2.89 -4.74
C ALA A 13 11.40 3.00 -5.64
N SER A 14 11.74 4.21 -6.06
CA SER A 14 12.99 4.53 -6.73
C SER A 14 14.21 4.28 -5.83
N ALA A 15 15.41 4.32 -6.40
CA ALA A 15 16.67 4.17 -5.65
C ALA A 15 16.84 5.23 -4.54
N ASP A 16 16.18 6.39 -4.67
CA ASP A 16 16.16 7.48 -3.68
C ASP A 16 14.85 7.52 -2.84
N GLY A 17 14.10 6.41 -2.80
CA GLY A 17 12.97 6.22 -1.88
C GLY A 17 11.68 6.94 -2.27
N ARG A 18 11.44 7.19 -3.56
CA ARG A 18 10.24 7.89 -4.05
C ARG A 18 9.30 6.95 -4.77
N ILE A 19 7.99 7.21 -4.66
CA ILE A 19 6.93 6.40 -5.29
C ILE A 19 6.25 7.10 -6.47
N ALA A 20 6.49 8.37 -6.65
CA ALA A 20 5.95 9.19 -7.74
C ALA A 20 6.73 10.50 -7.82
N ASP A 21 6.60 11.23 -8.92
CA ASP A 21 7.07 12.61 -9.02
C ASP A 21 6.27 13.57 -8.12
N ALA A 22 6.65 14.83 -8.08
CA ALA A 22 5.98 15.84 -7.26
C ALA A 22 4.50 16.06 -7.62
N SER A 23 4.08 15.68 -8.82
CA SER A 23 2.67 15.73 -9.26
C SER A 23 1.88 14.49 -8.85
N GLY A 24 2.54 13.47 -8.31
CA GLY A 24 1.93 12.19 -7.95
C GLY A 24 1.91 11.16 -9.08
N HIS A 25 2.69 11.37 -10.15
CA HIS A 25 2.72 10.46 -11.29
C HIS A 25 3.84 9.41 -11.17
N PRO A 26 3.51 8.10 -11.13
CA PRO A 26 4.48 7.02 -10.91
C PRO A 26 5.11 6.46 -12.21
N ALA A 27 5.05 7.18 -13.34
CA ALA A 27 5.36 6.63 -14.67
C ALA A 27 6.72 5.94 -14.79
N SER A 28 7.77 6.49 -14.14
CA SER A 28 9.11 5.92 -14.13
C SER A 28 9.27 4.63 -13.31
N LEU A 29 8.26 4.27 -12.53
CA LEU A 29 8.23 3.07 -11.67
C LEU A 29 7.32 1.97 -12.21
N LYS A 30 6.83 2.09 -13.44
CA LYS A 30 6.04 1.04 -14.10
C LYS A 30 6.97 0.01 -14.74
N LEU A 31 7.50 -0.89 -13.92
CA LEU A 31 8.42 -1.95 -14.31
C LEU A 31 7.71 -3.30 -14.32
N ASP A 32 7.86 -4.05 -15.41
CA ASP A 32 7.11 -5.28 -15.65
C ASP A 32 7.36 -6.38 -14.61
N ALA A 33 8.57 -6.46 -14.07
CA ALA A 33 8.90 -7.46 -13.06
C ALA A 33 8.17 -7.19 -11.74
N ASP A 34 8.16 -5.93 -11.28
CA ASP A 34 7.39 -5.53 -10.10
C ASP A 34 5.89 -5.70 -10.32
N HIS A 35 5.40 -5.31 -11.51
CA HIS A 35 3.99 -5.47 -11.86
C HIS A 35 3.53 -6.94 -11.77
N ARG A 36 4.32 -7.89 -12.28
CA ARG A 36 4.01 -9.32 -12.15
C ARG A 36 4.03 -9.80 -10.70
N PHE A 37 5.02 -9.37 -9.91
CA PHE A 37 5.11 -9.68 -8.49
C PHE A 37 3.89 -9.15 -7.72
N PHE A 38 3.57 -7.89 -7.94
CA PHE A 38 2.42 -7.21 -7.35
C PHE A 38 1.09 -7.88 -7.72
N ALA A 39 0.84 -8.14 -9.00
CA ALA A 39 -0.37 -8.81 -9.48
C ALA A 39 -0.53 -10.21 -8.87
N ALA A 40 0.55 -10.99 -8.81
CA ALA A 40 0.56 -12.29 -8.16
C ALA A 40 0.19 -12.19 -6.67
N GLY A 41 0.74 -11.22 -5.95
CA GLY A 41 0.42 -10.96 -4.54
C GLY A 41 -1.04 -10.60 -4.33
N LEU A 42 -1.61 -9.75 -5.19
CA LEU A 42 -3.00 -9.33 -5.09
C LEU A 42 -4.03 -10.44 -5.35
N ASN A 43 -3.64 -11.55 -5.96
CA ASN A 43 -4.52 -12.71 -6.11
C ASN A 43 -4.78 -13.47 -4.80
N HIS A 44 -4.03 -13.15 -3.75
CA HIS A 44 -4.11 -13.81 -2.44
C HIS A 44 -4.68 -12.90 -1.33
N VAL A 45 -5.30 -11.78 -1.68
CA VAL A 45 -5.88 -10.85 -0.71
C VAL A 45 -7.39 -10.76 -0.84
N ASP A 46 -8.06 -10.50 0.29
CA ASP A 46 -9.53 -10.39 0.36
C ASP A 46 -10.03 -9.00 0.00
N ALA A 47 -9.20 -7.97 0.23
CA ALA A 47 -9.49 -6.59 -0.13
C ALA A 47 -8.21 -5.78 -0.32
N VAL A 48 -8.36 -4.62 -0.95
CA VAL A 48 -7.29 -3.62 -1.09
C VAL A 48 -7.71 -2.28 -0.49
N VAL A 49 -6.71 -1.49 -0.04
CA VAL A 49 -6.90 -0.12 0.44
C VAL A 49 -5.97 0.80 -0.31
N HIS A 50 -6.53 1.87 -0.87
CA HIS A 50 -5.74 2.88 -1.56
C HIS A 50 -6.32 4.29 -1.40
N GLY A 51 -5.53 5.30 -1.71
CA GLY A 51 -5.99 6.67 -1.81
C GLY A 51 -6.77 6.90 -3.12
N ARG A 52 -7.57 7.93 -3.16
CA ARG A 52 -8.41 8.26 -4.31
C ARG A 52 -7.65 8.45 -5.64
N HIS A 53 -6.38 8.78 -5.58
CA HIS A 53 -5.53 8.99 -6.75
C HIS A 53 -4.56 7.84 -7.02
N SER A 54 -4.64 6.77 -6.22
CA SER A 54 -3.81 5.57 -6.39
C SER A 54 -4.72 4.47 -6.94
N HIS A 55 -4.49 4.08 -8.18
CA HIS A 55 -5.28 3.04 -8.83
C HIS A 55 -4.41 1.82 -9.10
N GLU A 56 -4.96 0.65 -8.83
CA GLU A 56 -4.38 -0.56 -9.38
C GLU A 56 -4.84 -0.67 -10.86
N GLY A 57 -3.88 -0.95 -11.76
CA GLY A 57 -4.14 -1.03 -13.21
C GLY A 57 -4.49 -2.43 -13.70
N GLU A 58 -4.69 -3.39 -12.79
CA GLU A 58 -4.96 -4.79 -13.12
C GLU A 58 -6.33 -4.97 -13.79
N PRO A 59 -6.46 -5.87 -14.78
CA PRO A 59 -7.73 -6.14 -15.46
C PRO A 59 -8.87 -6.54 -14.51
N ASP A 60 -8.54 -7.26 -13.43
CA ASP A 60 -9.51 -7.72 -12.42
C ASP A 60 -9.73 -6.73 -11.28
N SER A 61 -9.15 -5.54 -11.36
CA SER A 61 -9.23 -4.53 -10.31
C SER A 61 -10.67 -4.16 -9.94
N VAL A 62 -11.56 -4.11 -10.91
CA VAL A 62 -12.99 -3.78 -10.72
C VAL A 62 -13.76 -4.82 -9.89
N ARG A 63 -13.28 -6.06 -9.86
CA ARG A 63 -13.91 -7.17 -9.12
C ARG A 63 -13.38 -7.31 -7.69
N ARG A 64 -12.30 -6.58 -7.36
CA ARG A 64 -11.64 -6.69 -6.07
C ARG A 64 -12.32 -5.77 -5.07
N ARG A 65 -12.68 -6.29 -3.88
CA ARG A 65 -13.18 -5.46 -2.78
C ARG A 65 -12.15 -4.39 -2.44
N ARG A 66 -12.60 -3.15 -2.23
CA ARG A 66 -11.69 -2.05 -1.96
C ARG A 66 -12.23 -0.98 -1.04
N LEU A 67 -11.34 -0.43 -0.23
CA LEU A 67 -11.55 0.79 0.53
C LEU A 67 -10.80 1.93 -0.13
N ILE A 68 -11.49 2.98 -0.50
CA ILE A 68 -10.93 4.18 -1.09
C ILE A 68 -10.87 5.26 -0.02
N LEU A 69 -9.66 5.55 0.45
CA LEU A 69 -9.45 6.56 1.48
C LEU A 69 -9.78 7.95 0.95
N THR A 70 -10.72 8.65 1.63
CA THR A 70 -11.14 9.99 1.23
C THR A 70 -11.76 10.78 2.39
N ARG A 71 -11.56 12.08 2.41
CA ARG A 71 -12.23 13.02 3.33
C ARG A 71 -13.53 13.60 2.77
N ARG A 72 -13.98 13.14 1.58
CA ARG A 72 -15.20 13.64 0.92
C ARG A 72 -16.49 13.09 1.52
N VAL A 73 -16.39 12.07 2.36
CA VAL A 73 -17.51 11.49 3.11
C VAL A 73 -17.28 11.65 4.60
N ALA A 74 -18.33 11.68 5.39
CA ALA A 74 -18.22 11.84 6.84
C ALA A 74 -17.58 10.57 7.48
N SER A 75 -17.96 9.37 7.02
CA SER A 75 -17.48 8.09 7.53
C SER A 75 -17.32 7.06 6.40
N LEU A 76 -18.39 6.40 6.02
CA LEU A 76 -18.46 5.38 4.97
C LEU A 76 -19.55 5.73 3.97
N ALA A 77 -19.30 5.46 2.69
CA ALA A 77 -20.32 5.56 1.64
C ALA A 77 -20.05 4.51 0.55
N PRO A 78 -21.08 4.05 -0.18
CA PRO A 78 -20.88 3.31 -1.42
C PRO A 78 -20.08 4.15 -2.43
N ASP A 79 -19.25 3.50 -3.22
CA ASP A 79 -18.68 4.15 -4.40
C ASP A 79 -19.72 4.07 -5.53
N PRO A 80 -20.14 5.20 -6.12
CA PRO A 80 -21.15 5.20 -7.17
C PRO A 80 -20.68 4.51 -8.46
N GLU A 81 -19.37 4.41 -8.66
CA GLU A 81 -18.77 3.85 -9.89
C GLU A 81 -18.41 2.37 -9.75
N ASN A 82 -18.29 1.85 -8.52
CA ASN A 82 -17.90 0.45 -8.28
C ASN A 82 -18.60 -0.14 -7.07
N SER A 83 -19.53 -1.08 -7.29
CA SER A 83 -20.28 -1.75 -6.22
C SER A 83 -19.40 -2.54 -5.23
N MET A 84 -18.19 -2.96 -5.65
CA MET A 84 -17.20 -3.65 -4.83
C MET A 84 -16.37 -2.68 -3.96
N ALA A 85 -16.56 -1.36 -4.12
CA ALA A 85 -15.81 -0.34 -3.41
C ALA A 85 -16.64 0.36 -2.34
N ARG A 86 -15.93 0.84 -1.29
CA ARG A 86 -16.47 1.77 -0.29
C ARG A 86 -15.53 2.96 -0.17
N LEU A 87 -16.11 4.15 -0.16
CA LEU A 87 -15.42 5.37 0.24
C LEU A 87 -15.30 5.36 1.75
N TRP A 88 -14.10 5.58 2.27
CA TRP A 88 -13.81 5.50 3.70
C TRP A 88 -13.06 6.73 4.21
N ASN A 89 -13.63 7.35 5.24
CA ASN A 89 -12.96 8.39 6.02
C ASN A 89 -12.58 7.84 7.40
N PRO A 90 -11.27 7.64 7.69
CA PRO A 90 -10.82 7.10 8.96
C PRO A 90 -11.16 7.96 10.19
N ALA A 91 -11.50 9.22 9.99
CA ALA A 91 -11.95 10.09 11.09
C ALA A 91 -13.39 9.79 11.54
N GLY A 92 -14.19 9.13 10.71
CA GLY A 92 -15.60 8.85 10.98
C GLY A 92 -15.95 7.38 11.13
N ALA A 93 -15.07 6.47 10.71
CA ALA A 93 -15.27 5.02 10.87
C ALA A 93 -13.94 4.32 11.06
N SER A 94 -13.92 3.30 11.91
CA SER A 94 -12.76 2.41 12.10
C SER A 94 -12.48 1.57 10.86
N PHE A 95 -11.28 0.98 10.79
CA PHE A 95 -10.92 0.06 9.72
C PHE A 95 -11.80 -1.21 9.75
N GLU A 96 -12.13 -1.71 10.93
CA GLU A 96 -13.00 -2.87 11.14
C GLU A 96 -14.42 -2.61 10.60
N GLU A 97 -14.99 -1.44 10.90
CA GLU A 97 -16.30 -1.04 10.35
C GLU A 97 -16.25 -0.90 8.82
N ALA A 98 -15.14 -0.37 8.28
CA ALA A 98 -14.95 -0.26 6.84
C ALA A 98 -14.83 -1.64 6.18
N CYS A 99 -14.11 -2.59 6.77
CA CYS A 99 -14.05 -3.98 6.30
C CYS A 99 -15.42 -4.68 6.40
N ALA A 100 -16.16 -4.47 7.49
CA ALA A 100 -17.50 -5.01 7.66
C ALA A 100 -18.47 -4.50 6.58
N ALA A 101 -18.34 -3.23 6.17
CA ALA A 101 -19.10 -2.65 5.06
C ALA A 101 -18.76 -3.28 3.68
N LEU A 102 -17.62 -3.97 3.55
CA LEU A 102 -17.26 -4.81 2.40
C LEU A 102 -17.70 -6.27 2.57
N GLY A 103 -18.36 -6.63 3.69
CA GLY A 103 -18.74 -7.99 4.02
C GLY A 103 -17.57 -8.85 4.51
N LEU A 104 -16.54 -8.23 5.12
CA LEU A 104 -15.38 -8.93 5.66
C LEU A 104 -15.35 -8.83 7.18
N SER A 105 -15.19 -9.96 7.87
CA SER A 105 -14.97 -10.06 9.31
C SER A 105 -13.52 -10.42 9.66
N SER A 106 -12.77 -10.95 8.71
CA SER A 106 -11.34 -11.31 8.81
C SER A 106 -10.76 -11.44 7.41
N GLY A 107 -9.44 -11.63 7.32
CA GLY A 107 -8.77 -11.90 6.05
C GLY A 107 -7.51 -11.08 5.84
N THR A 108 -6.97 -11.13 4.64
CA THR A 108 -5.76 -10.39 4.24
C THR A 108 -6.16 -9.13 3.46
N VAL A 109 -5.63 -7.99 3.89
CA VAL A 109 -5.90 -6.69 3.26
C VAL A 109 -4.60 -6.08 2.78
N ALA A 110 -4.51 -5.81 1.46
CA ALA A 110 -3.36 -5.17 0.86
C ALA A 110 -3.48 -3.64 0.88
N ILE A 111 -2.40 -2.98 1.26
CA ILE A 111 -2.29 -1.52 1.29
C ILE A 111 -1.46 -1.08 0.09
N LEU A 112 -2.07 -0.31 -0.83
CA LEU A 112 -1.52 0.03 -2.13
C LEU A 112 -1.11 1.51 -2.28
N GLY A 113 -1.25 2.28 -1.22
CA GLY A 113 -0.77 3.66 -1.19
C GLY A 113 -1.84 4.72 -1.48
N GLY A 114 -1.55 6.02 -1.67
CA GLY A 114 -0.23 6.68 -1.58
C GLY A 114 0.29 6.98 -0.16
N PRO A 115 1.18 7.98 -0.03
CA PRO A 115 1.92 8.22 1.21
C PRO A 115 1.06 8.34 2.47
N LEU A 116 -0.07 9.04 2.39
CA LEU A 116 -1.02 9.18 3.52
C LEU A 116 -1.59 7.83 3.95
N VAL A 117 -1.92 6.95 3.00
CA VAL A 117 -2.47 5.62 3.27
C VAL A 117 -1.41 4.73 3.89
N TYR A 118 -0.21 4.68 3.30
CA TYR A 118 0.91 3.93 3.89
C TYR A 118 1.22 4.39 5.31
N THR A 119 1.26 5.71 5.55
CA THR A 119 1.54 6.28 6.88
C THR A 119 0.44 5.95 7.89
N LEU A 120 -0.83 5.97 7.49
CA LEU A 120 -1.94 5.58 8.35
C LEU A 120 -1.78 4.13 8.83
N PHE A 121 -1.46 3.23 7.91
CA PHE A 121 -1.29 1.81 8.24
C PHE A 121 0.05 1.51 8.92
N LEU A 122 1.07 2.33 8.75
CA LEU A 122 2.31 2.22 9.55
C LEU A 122 2.02 2.44 11.03
N LYS A 123 1.16 3.40 11.37
CA LYS A 123 0.71 3.64 12.76
C LYS A 123 -0.17 2.51 13.30
N ARG A 124 -1.02 1.91 12.47
CA ARG A 124 -1.84 0.77 12.82
C ARG A 124 -1.00 -0.49 13.01
N GLY A 125 0.02 -0.67 12.19
CA GLY A 125 0.91 -1.80 12.11
C GLY A 125 0.66 -2.64 10.86
N TYR A 126 1.77 -3.01 10.19
CA TYR A 126 1.78 -4.02 9.14
C TYR A 126 2.17 -5.37 9.75
N ASP A 127 1.61 -6.45 9.22
CA ASP A 127 2.11 -7.81 9.45
C ASP A 127 3.27 -8.11 8.48
N ASN A 128 3.12 -7.68 7.21
CA ASN A 128 4.16 -7.75 6.18
C ASN A 128 4.18 -6.47 5.35
N PHE A 129 5.34 -6.14 4.79
CA PHE A 129 5.49 -5.04 3.84
C PHE A 129 6.48 -5.42 2.76
N HIS A 130 6.02 -5.54 1.51
CA HIS A 130 6.84 -5.81 0.32
C HIS A 130 7.35 -4.48 -0.23
N LEU A 131 8.62 -4.20 0.01
CA LEU A 131 9.29 -3.00 -0.49
C LEU A 131 10.12 -3.36 -1.72
N SER A 132 9.60 -3.07 -2.90
CA SER A 132 10.36 -3.17 -4.15
C SER A 132 11.22 -1.92 -4.38
N ARG A 133 12.40 -2.10 -5.00
CA ARG A 133 13.33 -1.04 -5.38
C ARG A 133 13.62 -1.08 -6.87
N ALA A 134 13.30 0.00 -7.56
CA ALA A 134 13.75 0.28 -8.92
C ALA A 134 15.17 0.88 -8.82
N VAL A 135 16.19 0.03 -8.93
CA VAL A 135 17.58 0.38 -8.56
C VAL A 135 18.22 1.42 -9.47
N ASN A 136 17.75 1.51 -10.72
CA ASN A 136 18.24 2.43 -11.74
C ASN A 136 17.40 3.72 -11.86
N VAL A 137 16.31 3.83 -11.10
CA VAL A 137 15.41 4.99 -11.15
C VAL A 137 15.66 5.92 -9.98
N ARG A 138 15.79 7.23 -10.26
CA ARG A 138 15.81 8.30 -9.26
C ARG A 138 14.74 9.32 -9.59
N ILE A 139 14.05 9.82 -8.56
CA ILE A 139 12.97 10.81 -8.71
C ILE A 139 13.25 11.95 -7.71
N PRO A 140 14.17 12.86 -8.03
CA PRO A 140 14.46 14.01 -7.17
C PRO A 140 13.18 14.79 -6.86
N ASP A 141 13.02 15.21 -5.60
CA ASP A 141 11.83 15.94 -5.12
C ASP A 141 10.49 15.18 -5.25
N GLY A 142 10.54 13.88 -5.54
CA GLY A 142 9.37 13.03 -5.64
C GLY A 142 8.69 12.75 -4.28
N LEU A 143 7.51 12.18 -4.35
CA LEU A 143 6.73 11.81 -3.16
C LEU A 143 7.38 10.60 -2.44
N PRO A 144 7.58 10.68 -1.11
CA PRO A 144 8.14 9.58 -0.33
C PRO A 144 7.11 8.45 -0.14
N VAL A 145 7.55 7.26 0.26
CA VAL A 145 6.66 6.16 0.65
C VAL A 145 5.79 6.54 1.85
N PHE A 146 6.41 7.07 2.89
CA PHE A 146 5.73 7.53 4.11
C PHE A 146 5.86 9.05 4.24
N ILE A 147 4.87 9.68 4.88
CA ILE A 147 4.90 11.13 5.15
C ILE A 147 6.13 11.47 5.98
N ARG A 148 6.97 12.36 5.45
CA ARG A 148 8.30 12.68 6.00
C ARG A 148 8.25 13.28 7.40
N GLU A 149 7.28 14.15 7.65
CA GLU A 149 7.08 14.79 8.95
C GLU A 149 6.74 13.77 10.05
N ALA A 150 6.19 12.63 9.66
CA ALA A 150 5.86 11.56 10.60
C ALA A 150 7.05 10.63 10.87
N TYR A 151 7.94 10.40 9.88
CA TYR A 151 8.97 9.34 9.95
C TYR A 151 10.33 9.71 9.36
N GLY A 152 10.50 10.92 8.86
CA GLY A 152 11.78 11.61 8.65
C GLY A 152 12.86 10.98 7.78
N GLY A 153 12.59 9.98 6.92
CA GLY A 153 13.71 9.32 6.26
C GLY A 153 13.36 8.31 5.18
N GLU A 154 14.27 7.38 4.97
CA GLU A 154 14.12 6.26 4.05
C GLU A 154 13.02 5.32 4.53
N PRO A 155 12.27 4.66 3.63
CA PRO A 155 11.18 3.77 3.99
C PRO A 155 11.62 2.61 4.89
N GLU A 156 12.83 2.09 4.73
CA GLU A 156 13.39 1.04 5.58
C GLU A 156 13.50 1.47 7.04
N ALA A 157 13.94 2.71 7.28
CA ALA A 157 14.04 3.25 8.65
C ALA A 157 12.65 3.35 9.30
N ALA A 158 11.64 3.76 8.54
CA ALA A 158 10.25 3.82 9.02
C ALA A 158 9.68 2.44 9.34
N LEU A 159 9.93 1.45 8.47
CA LEU A 159 9.51 0.05 8.68
C LEU A 159 10.18 -0.54 9.92
N ALA A 160 11.49 -0.38 10.07
CA ALA A 160 12.24 -0.83 11.24
C ALA A 160 11.72 -0.17 12.53
N ALA A 161 11.50 1.15 12.52
CA ALA A 161 10.96 1.88 13.66
C ALA A 161 9.54 1.44 14.04
N SER A 162 8.78 0.87 13.09
CA SER A 162 7.44 0.31 13.34
C SER A 162 7.46 -1.16 13.80
N GLY A 163 8.65 -1.73 14.00
CA GLY A 163 8.84 -3.09 14.52
C GLY A 163 8.80 -4.19 13.46
N LEU A 164 9.06 -3.85 12.18
CA LEU A 164 9.29 -4.85 11.15
C LEU A 164 10.79 -5.09 10.98
N THR A 165 11.15 -6.31 10.59
CA THR A 165 12.51 -6.72 10.28
C THR A 165 12.61 -7.15 8.82
N PRO A 166 13.70 -6.79 8.11
CA PRO A 166 13.86 -7.19 6.72
C PRO A 166 14.25 -8.67 6.62
N GLY A 167 13.62 -9.37 5.69
CA GLY A 167 14.07 -10.66 5.21
C GLY A 167 15.14 -10.53 4.10
N PRO A 168 15.47 -11.63 3.44
CA PRO A 168 16.36 -11.60 2.28
C PRO A 168 15.79 -10.76 1.14
N THR A 169 16.65 -10.02 0.45
CA THR A 169 16.28 -9.32 -0.78
C THR A 169 16.25 -10.30 -1.94
N LEU A 170 15.15 -10.35 -2.66
CA LEU A 170 14.95 -11.11 -3.90
C LEU A 170 15.09 -10.18 -5.10
N TRP A 171 15.89 -10.53 -6.08
CA TRP A 171 15.92 -9.86 -7.37
C TRP A 171 14.84 -10.42 -8.28
N LEU A 172 13.95 -9.56 -8.76
CA LEU A 172 12.88 -9.92 -9.69
C LEU A 172 13.41 -9.93 -11.13
N ASP A 173 14.34 -9.00 -11.43
CA ASP A 173 15.17 -8.92 -12.64
C ASP A 173 16.41 -8.04 -12.35
N ASP A 174 17.10 -7.57 -13.40
CA ASP A 174 18.30 -6.72 -13.28
C ASP A 174 18.00 -5.28 -12.83
N GLU A 175 16.73 -4.85 -12.82
CA GLU A 175 16.30 -3.48 -12.52
C GLU A 175 15.52 -3.38 -11.22
N VAL A 176 14.94 -4.48 -10.74
CA VAL A 176 14.03 -4.48 -9.59
C VAL A 176 14.40 -5.56 -8.59
N SER A 177 14.51 -5.15 -7.35
CA SER A 177 14.57 -6.06 -6.20
C SER A 177 13.39 -5.85 -5.28
N VAL A 178 13.02 -6.86 -4.49
CA VAL A 178 12.01 -6.77 -3.42
C VAL A 178 12.59 -7.30 -2.11
N THR A 179 12.33 -6.58 -1.03
CA THR A 179 12.63 -7.02 0.34
C THR A 179 11.32 -7.16 1.10
N ASP A 180 11.08 -8.34 1.65
CA ASP A 180 9.95 -8.60 2.52
C ASP A 180 10.31 -8.18 3.93
N TRP A 181 9.51 -7.28 4.47
CA TRP A 181 9.58 -6.83 5.86
C TRP A 181 8.49 -7.51 6.65
N GLU A 182 8.85 -8.15 7.75
CA GLU A 182 7.92 -8.93 8.56
C GLU A 182 7.94 -8.47 10.02
N ARG A 183 6.79 -8.54 10.66
CA ARG A 183 6.70 -8.32 12.09
C ARG A 183 7.25 -9.57 12.82
N ALA A 184 8.18 -9.35 13.74
CA ALA A 184 8.59 -10.40 14.66
C ALA A 184 7.38 -10.93 15.43
N GLY A 185 7.22 -12.24 15.46
CA GLY A 185 6.14 -12.93 16.14
C GLY A 185 6.18 -12.79 17.65
#